data_32a20671ee4f0b85af4b0a332de30243
#
_entry.id   32a20671ee4f0b85af4b0a332de30243
#
_cell.length_a   1.000
_cell.length_b   1.000
_cell.length_c   1.000
_cell.angle_alpha   90.00
_cell.angle_beta   90.00
_cell.angle_gamma   90.00
#
_symmetry.space_group_name_H-M   'P 1'
#
loop_
_entity.id
_entity.type
_entity.pdbx_description
1 polymer ?
#
loop_
_entity_poly.entity_id
_entity_poly.type
_entity_poly.pdbx_seq_one_letter_code
_entity_poly.pdbx_strand_id
1 'polypeptide(L)'
;MSVQEYLDKYMLSRKIEDAVNAAVRAKTPDPVLFISNHMRKAVPSVITKVKARQILDSRGIPTVEVDLYTNKGMFRASAPSGSSSGMYEAIELRDGDKGTYLGHSVQRAVKNINEKISEALIGMDPTLQSQIDQAMIDLDRTEKKGELGANAILAVSIAACKAGAAEKELPLYKHIADLSGRSHLILPVPAFCLISGGKHAGNNLALQDIMILPVGAKKFEEAMQMGSETYHHLKVTSFNWKITSFGF
;
A
#
# COMPACT_ATOMS: atom_id res chain seq x y z
N MET A 1 25.59 5.50 35.60
CA MET A 1 24.69 4.31 35.67
C MET A 1 25.56 3.08 35.73
N SER A 2 25.49 2.32 36.83
CA SER A 2 26.20 1.04 36.93
C SER A 2 25.57 -0.01 36.01
N VAL A 3 26.27 -1.14 35.76
CA VAL A 3 25.75 -2.23 34.99
C VAL A 3 24.44 -2.79 35.57
N GLN A 4 24.40 -2.91 36.92
CA GLN A 4 23.22 -3.40 37.63
C GLN A 4 22.02 -2.46 37.46
N GLU A 5 22.22 -1.14 37.65
CA GLU A 5 21.17 -0.13 37.43
C GLU A 5 20.62 -0.18 35.97
N TYR A 6 21.47 -0.45 34.97
CA TYR A 6 21.05 -0.59 33.59
C TYR A 6 20.17 -1.83 33.40
N LEU A 7 20.61 -2.99 33.91
CA LEU A 7 19.86 -4.25 33.81
C LEU A 7 18.49 -4.15 34.48
N ASP A 8 18.44 -3.52 35.66
CA ASP A 8 17.22 -3.36 36.46
C ASP A 8 16.25 -2.36 35.79
N LYS A 9 16.77 -1.23 35.29
CA LYS A 9 15.97 -0.20 34.60
C LYS A 9 15.21 -0.75 33.39
N TYR A 10 15.84 -1.62 32.63
CA TYR A 10 15.25 -2.20 31.41
C TYR A 10 14.67 -3.60 31.62
N MET A 11 14.71 -4.13 32.86
CA MET A 11 14.33 -5.51 33.20
C MET A 11 14.98 -6.54 32.25
N LEU A 12 16.22 -6.26 31.86
CA LEU A 12 16.86 -6.99 30.76
C LEU A 12 17.13 -8.44 31.10
N SER A 13 17.59 -8.74 32.33
CA SER A 13 17.82 -10.09 32.80
C SER A 13 16.56 -10.95 32.70
N ARG A 14 15.43 -10.43 33.16
CA ARG A 14 14.13 -11.12 33.09
C ARG A 14 13.67 -11.36 31.65
N LYS A 15 13.80 -10.36 30.79
CA LYS A 15 13.42 -10.49 29.36
C LYS A 15 14.27 -11.56 28.65
N ILE A 16 15.57 -11.63 28.96
CA ILE A 16 16.47 -12.63 28.40
C ILE A 16 16.07 -14.04 28.88
N GLU A 17 15.83 -14.18 30.20
CA GLU A 17 15.39 -15.44 30.81
C GLU A 17 14.07 -15.91 30.17
N ASP A 18 13.07 -15.03 30.02
CA ASP A 18 11.80 -15.36 29.40
C ASP A 18 11.99 -15.82 27.95
N ALA A 19 12.88 -15.16 27.20
CA ALA A 19 13.16 -15.54 25.80
C ALA A 19 13.86 -16.88 25.66
N VAL A 20 14.82 -17.18 26.55
CA VAL A 20 15.51 -18.48 26.61
C VAL A 20 14.53 -19.58 26.98
N ASN A 21 13.71 -19.38 28.02
CA ASN A 21 12.69 -20.32 28.45
C ASN A 21 11.64 -20.60 27.37
N ALA A 22 11.26 -19.57 26.59
CA ALA A 22 10.36 -19.74 25.45
C ALA A 22 11.00 -20.60 24.35
N ALA A 23 12.29 -20.38 24.03
CA ALA A 23 13.01 -21.17 23.02
C ALA A 23 13.13 -22.64 23.44
N VAL A 24 13.43 -22.90 24.71
CA VAL A 24 13.52 -24.26 25.27
C VAL A 24 12.17 -24.99 25.19
N ARG A 25 11.08 -24.32 25.55
CA ARG A 25 9.71 -24.86 25.44
C ARG A 25 9.32 -25.16 24.01
N ALA A 26 9.67 -24.30 23.08
CA ALA A 26 9.36 -24.47 21.65
C ALA A 26 10.20 -25.55 20.97
N LYS A 27 11.32 -25.98 21.57
CA LYS A 27 12.29 -26.96 20.99
C LYS A 27 12.66 -26.63 19.55
N THR A 28 12.84 -25.32 19.27
CA THR A 28 13.12 -24.82 17.91
C THR A 28 14.48 -25.34 17.41
N PRO A 29 14.62 -25.62 16.10
CA PRO A 29 15.91 -26.00 15.52
C PRO A 29 16.93 -24.86 15.50
N ASP A 30 16.46 -23.58 15.54
CA ASP A 30 17.32 -22.39 15.61
C ASP A 30 16.95 -21.56 16.85
N PRO A 31 17.52 -21.86 18.02
CA PRO A 31 17.18 -21.14 19.25
C PRO A 31 17.68 -19.69 19.26
N VAL A 32 18.77 -19.39 18.55
CA VAL A 32 19.32 -18.01 18.50
C VAL A 32 18.37 -17.09 17.73
N LEU A 33 17.91 -17.52 16.57
CA LEU A 33 16.93 -16.77 15.77
C LEU A 33 15.60 -16.63 16.52
N PHE A 34 15.16 -17.68 17.20
CA PHE A 34 13.94 -17.65 18.02
C PHE A 34 14.03 -16.59 19.14
N ILE A 35 15.13 -16.60 19.91
CA ILE A 35 15.37 -15.65 21.01
C ILE A 35 15.39 -14.21 20.43
N SER A 36 16.12 -13.99 19.34
CA SER A 36 16.18 -12.69 18.68
C SER A 36 14.79 -12.17 18.30
N ASN A 37 13.97 -13.00 17.67
CA ASN A 37 12.60 -12.67 17.29
C ASN A 37 11.70 -12.45 18.51
N HIS A 38 11.83 -13.28 19.54
CA HIS A 38 11.07 -13.14 20.79
C HIS A 38 11.37 -11.81 21.48
N MET A 39 12.65 -11.46 21.60
CA MET A 39 13.09 -10.17 22.17
C MET A 39 12.61 -8.99 21.35
N ARG A 40 12.65 -9.09 20.01
CA ARG A 40 12.16 -8.05 19.10
C ARG A 40 10.65 -7.80 19.26
N LYS A 41 9.85 -8.85 19.44
CA LYS A 41 8.40 -8.75 19.69
C LYS A 41 8.06 -8.05 21.00
N ALA A 42 8.89 -8.20 22.03
CA ALA A 42 8.70 -7.56 23.33
C ALA A 42 8.90 -6.04 23.31
N VAL A 43 9.44 -5.48 22.21
CA VAL A 43 9.60 -4.03 22.04
C VAL A 43 8.39 -3.49 21.27
N PRO A 44 7.65 -2.49 21.80
CA PRO A 44 6.58 -1.84 21.03
C PRO A 44 7.10 -1.28 19.73
N SER A 45 6.34 -1.45 18.66
CA SER A 45 6.67 -0.84 17.37
C SER A 45 6.25 0.63 17.37
N VAL A 46 7.13 1.48 16.89
CA VAL A 46 6.86 2.91 16.74
C VAL A 46 7.40 3.41 15.41
N ILE A 47 6.69 4.36 14.80
CA ILE A 47 7.15 5.06 13.61
C ILE A 47 8.33 5.95 14.03
N THR A 48 9.48 5.76 13.37
CA THR A 48 10.71 6.51 13.67
C THR A 48 11.05 7.54 12.63
N LYS A 49 10.56 7.35 11.38
CA LYS A 49 10.81 8.25 10.26
C LYS A 49 9.83 7.98 9.13
N VAL A 50 9.41 9.02 8.43
CA VAL A 50 8.68 8.93 7.17
C VAL A 50 9.46 9.72 6.12
N LYS A 51 9.72 9.14 4.97
CA LYS A 51 10.44 9.80 3.88
C LYS A 51 9.75 9.50 2.56
N ALA A 52 9.48 10.56 1.80
CA ALA A 52 8.83 10.48 0.50
C ALA A 52 9.76 10.93 -0.62
N ARG A 53 9.46 10.45 -1.82
CA ARG A 53 10.04 10.89 -3.08
C ARG A 53 9.03 10.83 -4.20
N GLN A 54 9.31 11.57 -5.26
CA GLN A 54 8.59 11.46 -6.53
C GLN A 54 9.15 10.28 -7.32
N ILE A 55 8.25 9.49 -7.88
CA ILE A 55 8.54 8.43 -8.85
C ILE A 55 7.62 8.60 -10.07
N LEU A 56 7.80 7.78 -11.11
CA LEU A 56 6.91 7.76 -12.27
C LEU A 56 5.99 6.54 -12.20
N ASP A 57 4.73 6.73 -12.57
CA ASP A 57 3.77 5.64 -12.74
C ASP A 57 3.95 4.92 -14.09
N SER A 58 3.11 3.91 -14.38
CA SER A 58 3.16 3.14 -15.63
C SER A 58 2.90 3.96 -16.89
N ARG A 59 2.37 5.19 -16.76
CA ARG A 59 2.09 6.12 -17.86
C ARG A 59 3.16 7.20 -17.99
N GLY A 60 4.21 7.16 -17.16
CA GLY A 60 5.23 8.19 -17.08
C GLY A 60 4.78 9.47 -16.37
N ILE A 61 3.69 9.41 -15.60
CA ILE A 61 3.18 10.53 -14.80
C ILE A 61 3.80 10.49 -13.40
N PRO A 62 4.29 11.61 -12.85
CA PRO A 62 4.81 11.64 -11.49
C PRO A 62 3.77 11.24 -10.44
N THR A 63 4.20 10.42 -9.49
CA THR A 63 3.42 10.07 -8.30
C THR A 63 4.31 10.01 -7.06
N VAL A 64 3.69 9.81 -5.90
CA VAL A 64 4.37 9.82 -4.60
C VAL A 64 4.68 8.41 -4.14
N GLU A 65 5.92 8.17 -3.73
CA GLU A 65 6.33 6.96 -3.02
C GLU A 65 6.85 7.32 -1.63
N VAL A 66 6.49 6.52 -0.64
CA VAL A 66 6.83 6.71 0.77
C VAL A 66 7.57 5.51 1.32
N ASP A 67 8.66 5.77 2.05
CA ASP A 67 9.32 4.85 2.97
C ASP A 67 8.96 5.25 4.41
N LEU A 68 8.17 4.42 5.07
CA LEU A 68 7.86 4.55 6.49
C LEU A 68 8.76 3.60 7.28
N TYR A 69 9.50 4.15 8.21
CA TYR A 69 10.42 3.40 9.06
C TYR A 69 9.84 3.23 10.45
N THR A 70 9.92 2.03 10.95
CA THR A 70 9.70 1.73 12.36
C THR A 70 11.02 1.31 13.00
N ASN A 71 11.05 1.16 14.31
CA ASN A 71 12.19 0.53 15.00
C ASN A 71 12.41 -0.94 14.62
N LYS A 72 11.49 -1.53 13.84
CA LYS A 72 11.55 -2.95 13.42
C LYS A 72 11.73 -3.16 11.91
N GLY A 73 11.60 -2.14 11.09
CA GLY A 73 11.79 -2.27 9.65
C GLY A 73 11.31 -1.07 8.85
N MET A 74 11.41 -1.18 7.53
CA MET A 74 10.97 -0.17 6.57
C MET A 74 9.85 -0.74 5.69
N PHE A 75 8.82 0.07 5.47
CA PHE A 75 7.62 -0.28 4.72
C PHE A 75 7.38 0.76 3.63
N ARG A 76 7.28 0.28 2.40
CA ARG A 76 7.16 1.14 1.21
C ARG A 76 5.77 1.07 0.62
N ALA A 77 5.24 2.22 0.22
CA ALA A 77 4.01 2.34 -0.55
C ALA A 77 4.06 3.52 -1.52
N SER A 78 3.25 3.44 -2.56
CA SER A 78 3.05 4.52 -3.53
C SER A 78 1.57 4.83 -3.65
N ALA A 79 1.23 6.08 -3.92
CA ALA A 79 -0.15 6.45 -4.20
C ALA A 79 -0.48 6.12 -5.66
N PRO A 80 -1.55 5.34 -5.92
CA PRO A 80 -2.03 5.18 -7.29
C PRO A 80 -2.63 6.49 -7.80
N SER A 81 -2.50 6.74 -9.11
CA SER A 81 -3.07 7.91 -9.77
C SER A 81 -4.11 7.48 -10.79
N GLY A 82 -5.27 8.13 -10.77
CA GLY A 82 -6.34 7.90 -11.75
C GLY A 82 -6.05 8.55 -13.10
N SER A 83 -6.70 8.06 -14.15
CA SER A 83 -6.65 8.66 -15.50
C SER A 83 -7.74 9.70 -15.72
N SER A 84 -8.78 9.71 -14.89
CA SER A 84 -9.89 10.66 -14.90
C SER A 84 -10.18 11.14 -13.48
N SER A 85 -10.82 12.28 -13.34
CA SER A 85 -11.22 12.83 -12.04
C SER A 85 -12.74 12.93 -11.95
N GLY A 86 -13.28 12.60 -10.78
CA GLY A 86 -14.69 12.73 -10.42
C GLY A 86 -14.95 13.97 -9.56
N MET A 87 -16.21 14.41 -9.55
CA MET A 87 -16.65 15.57 -8.77
C MET A 87 -16.41 15.42 -7.27
N TYR A 88 -16.51 14.19 -6.76
CA TYR A 88 -16.41 13.87 -5.33
C TYR A 88 -15.03 13.39 -4.90
N GLU A 89 -14.08 13.30 -5.82
CA GLU A 89 -12.72 12.89 -5.50
C GLU A 89 -12.00 13.92 -4.64
N ALA A 90 -11.16 13.42 -3.74
CA ALA A 90 -10.20 14.24 -3.01
C ALA A 90 -9.10 14.74 -3.95
N ILE A 91 -8.46 15.85 -3.59
CA ILE A 91 -7.50 16.52 -4.45
C ILE A 91 -6.17 15.77 -4.47
N GLU A 92 -5.79 15.32 -5.65
CA GLU A 92 -4.42 14.88 -5.94
C GLU A 92 -3.55 16.13 -6.12
N LEU A 93 -2.67 16.40 -5.15
CA LEU A 93 -1.88 17.62 -5.13
C LEU A 93 -0.78 17.56 -6.19
N ARG A 94 -0.88 18.43 -7.19
CA ARG A 94 0.07 18.64 -8.28
C ARG A 94 0.70 20.01 -8.17
N ASP A 95 1.94 20.17 -8.66
CA ASP A 95 2.67 21.44 -8.54
C ASP A 95 2.16 22.53 -9.50
N GLY A 96 1.64 22.11 -10.67
CA GLY A 96 1.06 23.01 -11.67
C GLY A 96 2.10 23.77 -12.52
N ASP A 97 3.39 23.63 -12.26
CA ASP A 97 4.46 24.22 -13.04
C ASP A 97 4.62 23.50 -14.39
N LYS A 98 4.19 24.13 -15.46
CA LYS A 98 4.24 23.56 -16.80
C LYS A 98 5.65 23.31 -17.32
N GLY A 99 6.67 23.92 -16.76
CA GLY A 99 8.07 23.67 -17.08
C GLY A 99 8.60 22.34 -16.56
N THR A 100 7.90 21.73 -15.59
CA THR A 100 8.31 20.48 -14.95
C THR A 100 7.21 19.44 -15.09
N TYR A 101 7.49 18.33 -15.80
CA TYR A 101 6.53 17.26 -16.07
C TYR A 101 5.15 17.78 -16.56
N LEU A 102 5.13 18.83 -17.37
CA LEU A 102 3.90 19.48 -17.91
C LEU A 102 2.90 19.90 -16.82
N GLY A 103 3.38 20.21 -15.61
CA GLY A 103 2.56 20.57 -14.46
C GLY A 103 2.14 19.42 -13.57
N HIS A 104 2.53 18.18 -13.91
CA HIS A 104 2.13 16.97 -13.17
C HIS A 104 3.08 16.58 -12.04
N SER A 105 4.15 17.35 -11.78
CA SER A 105 5.06 17.12 -10.66
C SER A 105 4.33 17.10 -9.31
N VAL A 106 4.86 16.37 -8.32
CA VAL A 106 4.26 16.18 -6.99
C VAL A 106 5.19 16.60 -5.85
N GLN A 107 6.12 17.52 -6.10
CA GLN A 107 7.11 17.94 -5.10
C GLN A 107 6.48 18.61 -3.88
N ARG A 108 5.36 19.33 -4.04
CA ARG A 108 4.60 19.88 -2.91
C ARG A 108 4.05 18.79 -2.00
N ALA A 109 3.49 17.72 -2.57
CA ALA A 109 3.02 16.56 -1.81
C ALA A 109 4.19 15.85 -1.10
N VAL A 110 5.31 15.64 -1.78
CA VAL A 110 6.54 15.07 -1.21
C VAL A 110 7.05 15.94 -0.05
N LYS A 111 7.07 17.25 -0.19
CA LYS A 111 7.46 18.19 0.87
C LYS A 111 6.52 18.10 2.07
N ASN A 112 5.21 18.06 1.84
CA ASN A 112 4.22 17.92 2.91
C ASN A 112 4.42 16.64 3.73
N ILE A 113 4.78 15.52 3.07
CA ILE A 113 5.08 14.27 3.78
C ILE A 113 6.36 14.41 4.60
N ASN A 114 7.45 14.91 3.98
CA ASN A 114 8.76 14.94 4.62
C ASN A 114 8.83 15.91 5.81
N GLU A 115 8.04 16.97 5.80
CA GLU A 115 8.05 18.01 6.84
C GLU A 115 6.88 17.85 7.81
N LYS A 116 5.63 17.96 7.33
CA LYS A 116 4.44 18.02 8.17
C LYS A 116 3.97 16.64 8.67
N ILE A 117 3.73 15.71 7.73
CA ILE A 117 3.20 14.39 8.07
C ILE A 117 4.22 13.57 8.86
N SER A 118 5.50 13.63 8.47
CA SER A 118 6.56 12.92 9.18
C SER A 118 6.63 13.34 10.64
N GLU A 119 6.59 14.64 10.92
CA GLU A 119 6.63 15.17 12.30
C GLU A 119 5.43 14.70 13.13
N ALA A 120 4.23 14.73 12.54
CA ALA A 120 2.99 14.34 13.23
C ALA A 120 2.92 12.84 13.57
N LEU A 121 3.59 11.97 12.81
CA LEU A 121 3.47 10.52 12.98
C LEU A 121 4.62 9.87 13.74
N ILE A 122 5.74 10.55 13.96
CA ILE A 122 6.86 10.01 14.74
C ILE A 122 6.40 9.65 16.17
N GLY A 123 6.74 8.43 16.60
CA GLY A 123 6.36 7.88 17.91
C GLY A 123 5.02 7.16 17.94
N MET A 124 4.20 7.25 16.90
CA MET A 124 2.92 6.54 16.84
C MET A 124 3.12 5.04 16.60
N ASP A 125 2.21 4.25 17.16
CA ASP A 125 2.13 2.81 16.94
C ASP A 125 1.55 2.54 15.53
N PRO A 126 2.27 1.85 14.62
CA PRO A 126 1.81 1.58 13.26
C PRO A 126 0.58 0.65 13.20
N THR A 127 0.21 -0.02 14.29
CA THR A 127 -0.99 -0.87 14.34
C THR A 127 -2.30 -0.09 14.51
N LEU A 128 -2.21 1.20 14.88
CA LEU A 128 -3.35 2.07 15.14
C LEU A 128 -3.75 2.87 13.90
N GLN A 129 -4.12 2.16 12.81
CA GLN A 129 -4.41 2.73 11.50
C GLN A 129 -5.36 3.94 11.55
N SER A 130 -6.48 3.81 12.26
CA SER A 130 -7.47 4.88 12.34
C SER A 130 -6.92 6.16 13.00
N GLN A 131 -6.03 6.02 13.98
CA GLN A 131 -5.41 7.18 14.63
C GLN A 131 -4.39 7.86 13.71
N ILE A 132 -3.62 7.08 12.94
CA ILE A 132 -2.66 7.59 11.95
C ILE A 132 -3.41 8.35 10.85
N ASP A 133 -4.48 7.76 10.32
CA ASP A 133 -5.29 8.39 9.27
C ASP A 133 -5.96 9.66 9.80
N GLN A 134 -6.50 9.62 11.01
CA GLN A 134 -7.12 10.79 11.64
C GLN A 134 -6.13 11.93 11.87
N ALA A 135 -4.91 11.62 12.34
CA ALA A 135 -3.86 12.62 12.53
C ALA A 135 -3.53 13.36 11.21
N MET A 136 -3.47 12.65 10.09
CA MET A 136 -3.25 13.28 8.78
C MET A 136 -4.46 14.08 8.30
N ILE A 137 -5.68 13.61 8.57
CA ILE A 137 -6.93 14.31 8.23
C ILE A 137 -7.04 15.62 9.03
N ASP A 138 -6.74 15.58 10.32
CA ASP A 138 -6.76 16.75 11.20
C ASP A 138 -5.69 17.78 10.81
N LEU A 139 -4.58 17.32 10.27
CA LEU A 139 -3.50 18.18 9.79
C LEU A 139 -3.86 18.91 8.49
N ASP A 140 -4.63 18.28 7.58
CA ASP A 140 -5.07 18.88 6.31
C ASP A 140 -6.17 19.92 6.51
N ARG A 141 -7.14 19.65 7.37
CA ARG A 141 -8.29 20.49 7.70
C ARG A 141 -9.20 20.87 6.54
N THR A 142 -8.98 20.36 5.34
CA THR A 142 -9.83 20.64 4.17
C THR A 142 -10.71 19.45 3.84
N GLU A 143 -11.93 19.70 3.35
CA GLU A 143 -12.86 18.64 2.98
C GLU A 143 -12.27 17.70 1.92
N LYS A 144 -11.62 18.26 0.90
CA LYS A 144 -11.06 17.53 -0.24
C LYS A 144 -9.58 17.20 -0.12
N LYS A 145 -8.96 17.33 1.07
CA LYS A 145 -7.53 17.03 1.29
C LYS A 145 -6.60 17.87 0.41
N GLY A 146 -6.96 19.13 0.18
CA GLY A 146 -6.26 20.02 -0.76
C GLY A 146 -4.99 20.64 -0.20
N GLU A 147 -4.80 20.68 1.12
CA GLU A 147 -3.62 21.28 1.74
C GLU A 147 -2.42 20.32 1.69
N LEU A 148 -2.58 19.09 2.16
CA LEU A 148 -1.53 18.07 2.12
C LEU A 148 -1.49 17.32 0.79
N GLY A 149 -2.65 17.07 0.22
CA GLY A 149 -2.86 16.25 -0.96
C GLY A 149 -3.31 14.82 -0.60
N ALA A 150 -4.37 14.34 -1.24
CA ALA A 150 -4.86 12.98 -1.05
C ALA A 150 -3.80 11.93 -1.42
N ASN A 151 -2.99 12.19 -2.44
CA ASN A 151 -1.86 11.35 -2.84
C ASN A 151 -0.79 11.26 -1.73
N ALA A 152 -0.52 12.34 -1.00
CA ALA A 152 0.39 12.33 0.14
C ALA A 152 -0.17 11.49 1.29
N ILE A 153 -1.42 11.75 1.69
CA ILE A 153 -2.09 11.05 2.79
C ILE A 153 -2.22 9.56 2.50
N LEU A 154 -2.68 9.20 1.30
CA LEU A 154 -2.90 7.80 0.91
C LEU A 154 -1.60 6.99 0.87
N ALA A 155 -0.51 7.54 0.33
CA ALA A 155 0.78 6.84 0.27
C ALA A 155 1.29 6.51 1.68
N VAL A 156 1.17 7.45 2.62
CA VAL A 156 1.57 7.24 4.02
C VAL A 156 0.65 6.25 4.72
N SER A 157 -0.67 6.36 4.54
CA SER A 157 -1.67 5.46 5.12
C SER A 157 -1.42 4.00 4.69
N ILE A 158 -1.16 3.76 3.40
CA ILE A 158 -0.84 2.40 2.91
C ILE A 158 0.48 1.89 3.50
N ALA A 159 1.52 2.74 3.62
CA ALA A 159 2.79 2.34 4.23
C ALA A 159 2.62 1.98 5.71
N ALA A 160 1.82 2.74 6.46
CA ALA A 160 1.49 2.47 7.86
C ALA A 160 0.68 1.16 7.99
N CYS A 161 -0.29 0.92 7.11
CA CYS A 161 -1.06 -0.32 7.08
C CYS A 161 -0.16 -1.56 6.87
N LYS A 162 0.83 -1.48 5.97
CA LYS A 162 1.83 -2.54 5.79
C LYS A 162 2.67 -2.75 7.04
N ALA A 163 3.07 -1.68 7.72
CA ALA A 163 3.81 -1.75 8.97
C ALA A 163 2.99 -2.40 10.09
N GLY A 164 1.72 -2.01 10.22
CA GLY A 164 0.78 -2.59 11.18
C GLY A 164 0.51 -4.08 10.94
N ALA A 165 0.36 -4.49 9.68
CA ALA A 165 0.23 -5.89 9.31
C ALA A 165 1.46 -6.72 9.70
N ALA A 166 2.67 -6.19 9.42
CA ALA A 166 3.91 -6.84 9.77
C ALA A 166 4.12 -6.94 11.28
N GLU A 167 3.73 -5.90 12.04
CA GLU A 167 3.79 -5.93 13.51
C GLU A 167 2.88 -7.00 14.11
N LYS A 168 1.68 -7.16 13.55
CA LYS A 168 0.74 -8.21 13.94
C LYS A 168 1.08 -9.59 13.37
N GLU A 169 2.15 -9.71 12.57
CA GLU A 169 2.53 -10.94 11.84
C GLU A 169 1.39 -11.52 10.99
N LEU A 170 0.57 -10.65 10.43
CA LEU A 170 -0.54 -11.01 9.55
C LEU A 170 -0.21 -10.68 8.09
N PRO A 171 -0.65 -11.51 7.15
CA PRO A 171 -0.71 -11.10 5.75
C PRO A 171 -1.54 -9.83 5.60
N LEU A 172 -1.11 -8.92 4.71
CA LEU A 172 -1.75 -7.61 4.57
C LEU A 172 -3.26 -7.69 4.33
N TYR A 173 -3.71 -8.64 3.51
CA TYR A 173 -5.15 -8.81 3.23
C TYR A 173 -5.96 -9.20 4.49
N LYS A 174 -5.38 -9.98 5.41
CA LYS A 174 -6.03 -10.31 6.70
C LYS A 174 -6.08 -9.10 7.62
N HIS A 175 -4.98 -8.33 7.67
CA HIS A 175 -4.96 -7.09 8.46
C HIS A 175 -6.01 -6.08 7.96
N ILE A 176 -6.16 -5.92 6.64
CA ILE A 176 -7.21 -5.07 6.05
C ILE A 176 -8.61 -5.60 6.38
N ALA A 177 -8.81 -6.91 6.35
CA ALA A 177 -10.08 -7.52 6.74
C ALA A 177 -10.43 -7.23 8.20
N ASP A 178 -9.46 -7.35 9.11
CA ASP A 178 -9.64 -7.02 10.53
C ASP A 178 -9.99 -5.54 10.72
N LEU A 179 -9.30 -4.63 10.03
CA LEU A 179 -9.58 -3.19 10.07
C LEU A 179 -11.00 -2.86 9.56
N SER A 180 -11.49 -3.61 8.59
CA SER A 180 -12.84 -3.44 8.01
C SER A 180 -13.93 -4.26 8.73
N GLY A 181 -13.58 -5.00 9.78
CA GLY A 181 -14.52 -5.85 10.52
C GLY A 181 -15.04 -7.05 9.73
N ARG A 182 -14.30 -7.53 8.73
CA ARG A 182 -14.68 -8.66 7.87
C ARG A 182 -13.98 -9.93 8.30
N SER A 183 -14.75 -10.91 8.78
CA SER A 183 -14.21 -12.21 9.22
C SER A 183 -14.15 -13.26 8.09
N HIS A 184 -15.01 -13.12 7.08
CA HIS A 184 -15.08 -14.06 5.97
C HIS A 184 -14.39 -13.47 4.72
N LEU A 185 -13.34 -14.14 4.28
CA LEU A 185 -12.52 -13.73 3.14
C LEU A 185 -12.80 -14.65 1.96
N ILE A 186 -13.12 -14.04 0.82
CA ILE A 186 -13.29 -14.74 -0.46
C ILE A 186 -12.50 -14.05 -1.55
N LEU A 187 -12.00 -14.82 -2.51
CA LEU A 187 -11.46 -14.25 -3.72
C LEU A 187 -12.60 -13.73 -4.61
N PRO A 188 -12.46 -12.53 -5.20
CA PRO A 188 -13.47 -12.00 -6.09
C PRO A 188 -13.53 -12.78 -7.41
N VAL A 189 -14.65 -12.71 -8.11
CA VAL A 189 -14.68 -13.07 -9.53
C VAL A 189 -13.87 -12.02 -10.28
N PRO A 190 -12.81 -12.41 -11.02
CA PRO A 190 -11.99 -11.44 -11.74
C PRO A 190 -12.75 -10.89 -12.95
N ALA A 191 -12.62 -9.60 -13.21
CA ALA A 191 -13.08 -8.95 -14.42
C ALA A 191 -11.91 -8.75 -15.37
N PHE A 192 -12.01 -9.26 -16.60
CA PHE A 192 -10.97 -9.13 -17.62
C PHE A 192 -11.42 -8.13 -18.68
N CYS A 193 -10.66 -7.06 -18.87
CA CYS A 193 -10.84 -6.18 -20.02
C CYS A 193 -10.27 -6.88 -21.27
N LEU A 194 -11.15 -7.18 -22.22
CA LEU A 194 -10.76 -7.81 -23.48
C LEU A 194 -10.47 -6.78 -24.58
N ILE A 195 -11.23 -5.69 -24.60
CA ILE A 195 -11.12 -4.63 -25.61
C ILE A 195 -11.26 -3.30 -24.86
N SER A 196 -10.33 -2.40 -25.09
CA SER A 196 -10.42 -1.01 -24.62
C SER A 196 -10.67 -0.06 -25.79
N GLY A 197 -11.57 0.87 -25.58
CA GLY A 197 -11.93 1.91 -26.55
C GLY A 197 -12.05 3.29 -25.91
N GLY A 198 -12.65 4.19 -26.65
CA GLY A 198 -12.88 5.55 -26.21
C GLY A 198 -11.62 6.42 -26.17
N LYS A 199 -11.68 7.51 -25.44
CA LYS A 199 -10.66 8.57 -25.43
C LYS A 199 -9.28 8.09 -24.98
N HIS A 200 -9.22 7.21 -23.98
CA HIS A 200 -7.95 6.78 -23.39
C HIS A 200 -7.22 5.72 -24.24
N ALA A 201 -7.95 4.90 -24.98
CA ALA A 201 -7.37 3.90 -25.88
C ALA A 201 -6.93 4.50 -27.23
N GLY A 202 -7.33 5.75 -27.54
CA GLY A 202 -6.91 6.45 -28.75
C GLY A 202 -7.47 5.88 -30.05
N ASN A 203 -8.53 5.07 -29.99
CA ASN A 203 -9.21 4.50 -31.14
C ASN A 203 -10.63 5.08 -31.32
N ASN A 204 -11.32 4.66 -32.37
CA ASN A 204 -12.66 5.14 -32.73
C ASN A 204 -13.80 4.33 -32.11
N LEU A 205 -13.53 3.41 -31.20
CA LEU A 205 -14.56 2.61 -30.55
C LEU A 205 -15.33 3.49 -29.56
N ALA A 206 -16.66 3.53 -29.67
CA ALA A 206 -17.51 4.36 -28.80
C ALA A 206 -17.66 3.81 -27.37
N LEU A 207 -17.30 2.54 -27.13
CA LEU A 207 -17.32 1.90 -25.82
C LEU A 207 -15.95 2.01 -25.17
N GLN A 208 -15.92 2.33 -23.87
CA GLN A 208 -14.66 2.47 -23.13
C GLN A 208 -13.98 1.12 -22.93
N ASP A 209 -14.73 0.13 -22.42
CA ASP A 209 -14.21 -1.20 -22.13
C ASP A 209 -15.26 -2.27 -22.42
N ILE A 210 -14.81 -3.42 -22.93
CA ILE A 210 -15.61 -4.65 -23.01
C ILE A 210 -14.94 -5.67 -22.11
N MET A 211 -15.64 -6.08 -21.06
CA MET A 211 -15.13 -6.96 -20.01
C MET A 211 -15.88 -8.27 -19.97
N ILE A 212 -15.18 -9.34 -19.53
CA ILE A 212 -15.80 -10.61 -19.16
C ILE A 212 -15.60 -10.91 -17.70
N LEU A 213 -16.57 -11.58 -17.09
CA LEU A 213 -16.54 -12.09 -15.74
C LEU A 213 -16.82 -13.61 -15.77
N PRO A 214 -15.82 -14.45 -15.47
CA PRO A 214 -15.98 -15.92 -15.51
C PRO A 214 -16.78 -16.45 -14.29
N VAL A 215 -18.05 -16.09 -14.20
CA VAL A 215 -18.93 -16.41 -13.04
C VAL A 215 -19.22 -17.91 -12.88
N GLY A 216 -18.98 -18.73 -13.94
CA GLY A 216 -19.16 -20.17 -13.89
C GLY A 216 -17.95 -20.94 -13.36
N ALA A 217 -16.80 -20.29 -13.16
CA ALA A 217 -15.60 -20.93 -12.65
C ALA A 217 -15.78 -21.32 -11.17
N LYS A 218 -15.33 -22.53 -10.82
CA LYS A 218 -15.38 -23.04 -9.43
C LYS A 218 -14.20 -22.62 -8.59
N LYS A 219 -13.09 -22.22 -9.24
CA LYS A 219 -11.84 -21.78 -8.60
C LYS A 219 -11.33 -20.51 -9.26
N PHE A 220 -10.60 -19.69 -8.49
CA PHE A 220 -9.98 -18.48 -9.03
C PHE A 220 -8.99 -18.76 -10.16
N GLU A 221 -8.20 -19.83 -10.03
CA GLU A 221 -7.27 -20.28 -11.07
C GLU A 221 -7.99 -20.61 -12.40
N GLU A 222 -9.12 -21.31 -12.34
CA GLU A 222 -9.97 -21.60 -13.49
C GLU A 222 -10.51 -20.31 -14.13
N ALA A 223 -10.96 -19.35 -13.31
CA ALA A 223 -11.39 -18.06 -13.80
C ALA A 223 -10.28 -17.27 -14.51
N MET A 224 -9.05 -17.32 -13.98
CA MET A 224 -7.88 -16.72 -14.61
C MET A 224 -7.55 -17.38 -15.96
N GLN A 225 -7.60 -18.70 -16.01
CA GLN A 225 -7.41 -19.45 -17.26
C GLN A 225 -8.45 -19.07 -18.31
N MET A 226 -9.74 -19.08 -17.96
CA MET A 226 -10.83 -18.70 -18.88
C MET A 226 -10.64 -17.29 -19.44
N GLY A 227 -10.27 -16.33 -18.60
CA GLY A 227 -10.01 -14.95 -19.03
C GLY A 227 -8.84 -14.84 -19.99
N SER A 228 -7.73 -15.48 -19.67
CA SER A 228 -6.52 -15.51 -20.50
C SER A 228 -6.77 -16.16 -21.87
N GLU A 229 -7.38 -17.33 -21.88
CA GLU A 229 -7.67 -18.06 -23.14
C GLU A 229 -8.65 -17.28 -24.01
N THR A 230 -9.70 -16.70 -23.43
CA THR A 230 -10.66 -15.86 -24.16
C THR A 230 -9.97 -14.65 -24.81
N TYR A 231 -9.08 -13.97 -24.06
CA TYR A 231 -8.30 -12.85 -24.60
C TYR A 231 -7.44 -13.27 -25.80
N HIS A 232 -6.70 -14.37 -25.68
CA HIS A 232 -5.84 -14.85 -26.76
C HIS A 232 -6.62 -15.32 -27.99
N HIS A 233 -7.74 -16.01 -27.80
CA HIS A 233 -8.62 -16.40 -28.89
C HIS A 233 -9.20 -15.19 -29.63
N LEU A 234 -9.67 -14.19 -28.88
CA LEU A 234 -10.19 -12.95 -29.47
C LEU A 234 -9.12 -12.21 -30.27
N LYS A 235 -7.90 -12.12 -29.73
CA LYS A 235 -6.77 -11.47 -30.40
C LYS A 235 -6.46 -12.13 -31.75
N VAL A 236 -6.38 -13.47 -31.83
CA VAL A 236 -6.13 -14.22 -33.07
C VAL A 236 -7.27 -14.01 -34.07
N THR A 237 -8.52 -14.06 -33.59
CA THR A 237 -9.70 -13.85 -34.45
C THR A 237 -9.71 -12.43 -35.02
N SER A 238 -9.44 -11.42 -34.22
CA SER A 238 -9.38 -10.00 -34.62
C SER A 238 -8.28 -9.75 -35.66
N PHE A 239 -7.13 -10.38 -35.52
CA PHE A 239 -6.01 -10.28 -36.43
C PHE A 239 -6.37 -10.88 -37.80
N ASN A 240 -7.04 -12.07 -37.84
CA ASN A 240 -7.45 -12.74 -39.03
C ASN A 240 -8.53 -11.98 -39.83
N TRP A 241 -9.39 -11.20 -39.13
CA TRP A 241 -10.43 -10.38 -39.75
C TRP A 241 -9.96 -8.97 -40.12
N LYS A 242 -8.66 -8.65 -39.99
CA LYS A 242 -8.09 -7.31 -40.27
C LYS A 242 -8.86 -6.20 -39.55
N ILE A 243 -9.37 -6.47 -38.36
CA ILE A 243 -10.00 -5.45 -37.51
C ILE A 243 -8.87 -4.63 -36.89
N THR A 244 -8.37 -3.63 -37.63
CA THR A 244 -7.25 -2.76 -37.24
C THR A 244 -7.62 -1.69 -36.22
N SER A 245 -8.87 -1.69 -35.76
CA SER A 245 -9.40 -0.65 -34.84
C SER A 245 -9.41 -1.06 -33.37
N PHE A 246 -8.89 -2.22 -32.99
CA PHE A 246 -8.78 -2.62 -31.59
C PHE A 246 -7.38 -2.28 -31.07
N GLY A 247 -7.30 -1.39 -30.08
CA GLY A 247 -6.11 -1.22 -29.27
C GLY A 247 -5.95 -2.43 -28.35
N PHE A 248 -4.87 -3.19 -28.48
CA PHE A 248 -4.46 -4.27 -27.59
C PHE A 248 -3.32 -3.78 -26.69
#